data_ce7a1490684b19b4a006b2071414506e
#
_entry.id   ce7a1490684b19b4a006b2071414506e
#
_cell.length_a   1.000
_cell.length_b   1.000
_cell.length_c   1.000
_cell.angle_alpha   90.00
_cell.angle_beta   90.00
_cell.angle_gamma   90.00
#
_symmetry.space_group_name_H-M   'P 1'
#
loop_
_entity.id
_entity.type
_entity.pdbx_description
1 polymer ?
#
loop_
_entity_poly.entity_id
_entity_poly.type
_entity_poly.pdbx_seq_one_letter_code
_entity_poly.pdbx_strand_id
1 'polypeptide(L)'
;MRVVIVNTGTELLLGDIQDAHLSFIAHEIFPLDLRVEERRTLPDGSAIRDALEELFGRAEILFVTGGLGPTTDDITCETVADLLGLELHQNAELLASLRQRLEARRIKWTSRIARQANVPMGAQILPNENGSASGLYFPANISSRVSSPHLFLLPGPPRELQPMFRRSVLPILRLIVPLSDSLECRIYRVVGMGESLIEEAIGQKILAIPKVELGYCARPGDVDVRILGEASALDRAGAIIRTALGASIYSTTGHTIEETIVKLLSARNETLAVAESCTGGLLANRITNVPGASEVFVAGYVCYANQAKIDILDVDRKLIEKHGAVSEAVSRALAENARRSSGSTYAIATTGIAGPTGGSADKPIGTVYITFASANSETIAKKFFFPSDRETFKELAAQAAFDLLRRKLIA
;
A
#
# COMPACT_ATOMS: atom_id res chain seq x y z
N MET A 1 -9.99 -0.15 23.72
CA MET A 1 -8.92 -1.07 24.17
C MET A 1 -7.59 -0.54 23.67
N ARG A 2 -6.59 -0.46 24.56
CA ARG A 2 -5.25 0.03 24.22
C ARG A 2 -4.44 -1.04 23.49
N VAL A 3 -4.13 -0.80 22.23
CA VAL A 3 -3.38 -1.70 21.36
C VAL A 3 -1.94 -1.21 21.23
N VAL A 4 -0.98 -2.11 21.48
CA VAL A 4 0.45 -1.84 21.34
C VAL A 4 1.07 -2.87 20.39
N ILE A 5 2.05 -2.43 19.58
CA ILE A 5 2.84 -3.31 18.72
C ILE A 5 4.31 -3.24 19.15
N VAL A 6 4.93 -4.39 19.34
CA VAL A 6 6.38 -4.54 19.52
C VAL A 6 6.93 -5.33 18.33
N ASN A 7 7.79 -4.69 17.56
CA ASN A 7 8.50 -5.34 16.46
C ASN A 7 9.92 -5.67 16.93
N THR A 8 10.33 -6.92 16.78
CA THR A 8 11.71 -7.34 17.03
C THR A 8 12.41 -7.61 15.70
N GLY A 9 13.65 -7.17 15.61
CA GLY A 9 14.49 -7.33 14.44
C GLY A 9 15.58 -6.26 14.41
N THR A 10 16.83 -6.67 14.52
CA THR A 10 17.97 -5.75 14.45
C THR A 10 18.06 -5.09 13.08
N GLU A 11 17.69 -5.78 12.00
CA GLU A 11 17.63 -5.25 10.62
C GLU A 11 16.66 -4.09 10.45
N LEU A 12 15.59 -4.03 11.25
CA LEU A 12 14.66 -2.91 11.27
C LEU A 12 15.30 -1.65 11.84
N LEU A 13 16.14 -1.80 12.86
CA LEU A 13 16.85 -0.69 13.51
C LEU A 13 18.05 -0.20 12.70
N LEU A 14 18.67 -1.09 11.92
CA LEU A 14 19.74 -0.75 10.99
C LEU A 14 19.21 -0.07 9.70
N GLY A 15 17.90 -0.17 9.45
CA GLY A 15 17.27 0.38 8.25
C GLY A 15 17.42 -0.48 7.00
N ASP A 16 17.87 -1.73 7.14
CA ASP A 16 18.03 -2.67 6.03
C ASP A 16 16.68 -3.13 5.47
N ILE A 17 15.66 -3.19 6.33
CA ILE A 17 14.30 -3.58 5.96
C ILE A 17 13.30 -2.53 6.46
N GLN A 18 12.36 -2.16 5.59
CA GLN A 18 11.26 -1.29 5.98
C GLN A 18 10.17 -2.08 6.72
N ASP A 19 9.75 -1.57 7.89
CA ASP A 19 8.64 -2.15 8.63
C ASP A 19 7.30 -1.95 7.92
N ALA A 20 6.64 -3.04 7.56
CA ALA A 20 5.31 -3.05 6.96
C ALA A 20 4.21 -3.50 7.95
N HIS A 21 4.55 -3.90 9.18
CA HIS A 21 3.59 -4.50 10.11
C HIS A 21 2.62 -3.48 10.68
N LEU A 22 3.11 -2.28 11.05
CA LEU A 22 2.25 -1.25 11.62
C LEU A 22 1.10 -0.89 10.68
N SER A 23 1.40 -0.57 9.43
CA SER A 23 0.37 -0.18 8.46
C SER A 23 -0.62 -1.31 8.18
N PHE A 24 -0.13 -2.55 8.08
CA PHE A 24 -0.98 -3.71 7.87
C PHE A 24 -1.89 -3.98 9.08
N ILE A 25 -1.32 -4.12 10.28
CA ILE A 25 -2.10 -4.43 11.50
C ILE A 25 -3.11 -3.32 11.78
N ALA A 26 -2.70 -2.06 11.72
CA ALA A 26 -3.59 -0.92 11.93
C ALA A 26 -4.78 -0.92 10.95
N HIS A 27 -4.54 -1.26 9.68
CA HIS A 27 -5.60 -1.37 8.68
C HIS A 27 -6.59 -2.51 9.00
N GLU A 28 -6.07 -3.68 9.39
CA GLU A 28 -6.90 -4.86 9.66
C GLU A 28 -7.73 -4.74 10.95
N ILE A 29 -7.22 -4.06 11.99
CA ILE A 29 -7.94 -3.91 13.27
C ILE A 29 -8.87 -2.70 13.30
N PHE A 30 -8.69 -1.74 12.41
CA PHE A 30 -9.50 -0.54 12.36
C PHE A 30 -11.01 -0.80 12.23
N PRO A 31 -11.49 -1.78 11.40
CA PRO A 31 -12.90 -2.13 11.33
C PRO A 31 -13.50 -2.68 12.64
N LEU A 32 -12.65 -3.01 13.61
CA LEU A 32 -13.06 -3.45 14.95
C LEU A 32 -13.07 -2.30 15.97
N ASP A 33 -12.98 -1.04 15.52
CA ASP A 33 -12.83 0.15 16.36
C ASP A 33 -11.58 0.11 17.27
N LEU A 34 -10.54 -0.56 16.78
CA LEU A 34 -9.24 -0.62 17.43
C LEU A 34 -8.24 0.29 16.74
N ARG A 35 -7.45 1.02 17.53
CA ARG A 35 -6.36 1.85 17.04
C ARG A 35 -5.05 1.48 17.73
N VAL A 36 -3.98 1.41 16.96
CA VAL A 36 -2.64 1.25 17.53
C VAL A 36 -2.25 2.58 18.21
N GLU A 37 -2.06 2.54 19.52
CA GLU A 37 -1.68 3.72 20.31
C GLU A 37 -0.17 3.88 20.45
N GLU A 38 0.56 2.76 20.46
CA GLU A 38 2.00 2.77 20.66
C GLU A 38 2.65 1.68 19.80
N ARG A 39 3.81 1.99 19.25
CA ARG A 39 4.67 1.04 18.58
C ARG A 39 6.10 1.16 19.09
N ARG A 40 6.73 0.01 19.35
CA ARG A 40 8.16 -0.09 19.68
C ARG A 40 8.87 -0.99 18.67
N THR A 41 10.09 -0.62 18.31
CA THR A 41 11.00 -1.49 17.55
C THR A 41 12.22 -1.76 18.41
N LEU A 42 12.54 -3.04 18.60
CA LEU A 42 13.59 -3.50 19.51
C LEU A 42 14.59 -4.37 18.75
N PRO A 43 15.85 -4.39 19.16
CA PRO A 43 16.78 -5.42 18.70
C PRO A 43 16.33 -6.80 19.19
N ASP A 44 16.75 -7.83 18.48
CA ASP A 44 16.56 -9.19 18.95
C ASP A 44 17.31 -9.43 20.27
N GLY A 45 16.77 -10.33 21.12
CA GLY A 45 17.40 -10.71 22.37
C GLY A 45 16.77 -10.09 23.62
N SER A 46 17.59 -9.75 24.62
CA SER A 46 17.14 -9.43 25.99
C SER A 46 16.28 -8.18 26.13
N ALA A 47 16.38 -7.21 25.21
CA ALA A 47 15.58 -5.99 25.24
C ALA A 47 14.07 -6.24 25.17
N ILE A 48 13.66 -7.40 24.65
CA ILE A 48 12.25 -7.82 24.57
C ILE A 48 11.63 -7.95 25.96
N ARG A 49 12.38 -8.51 26.93
CA ARG A 49 11.91 -8.72 28.31
C ARG A 49 11.47 -7.41 28.95
N ASP A 50 12.37 -6.44 29.00
CA ASP A 50 12.14 -5.16 29.69
C ASP A 50 10.92 -4.43 29.08
N ALA A 51 10.80 -4.47 27.76
CA ALA A 51 9.67 -3.87 27.07
C ALA A 51 8.33 -4.57 27.39
N LEU A 52 8.31 -5.90 27.46
CA LEU A 52 7.11 -6.66 27.80
C LEU A 52 6.69 -6.44 29.25
N GLU A 53 7.64 -6.42 30.20
CA GLU A 53 7.37 -6.15 31.62
C GLU A 53 6.70 -4.79 31.80
N GLU A 54 7.19 -3.75 31.11
CA GLU A 54 6.59 -2.42 31.13
C GLU A 54 5.18 -2.38 30.51
N LEU A 55 4.98 -3.10 29.40
CA LEU A 55 3.75 -3.05 28.62
C LEU A 55 2.63 -3.90 29.20
N PHE A 56 2.93 -4.96 29.97
CA PHE A 56 1.90 -5.84 30.53
C PHE A 56 0.89 -5.12 31.42
N GLY A 57 1.30 -4.10 32.18
CA GLY A 57 0.39 -3.27 32.98
C GLY A 57 -0.31 -2.14 32.22
N ARG A 58 0.01 -1.94 30.93
CA ARG A 58 -0.43 -0.76 30.16
C ARG A 58 -1.22 -1.10 28.90
N ALA A 59 -0.92 -2.21 28.24
CA ALA A 59 -1.63 -2.68 27.06
C ALA A 59 -2.82 -3.55 27.45
N GLU A 60 -3.88 -3.55 26.64
CA GLU A 60 -4.99 -4.50 26.71
C GLU A 60 -4.86 -5.55 25.57
N ILE A 61 -4.29 -5.14 24.44
CA ILE A 61 -3.91 -6.03 23.34
C ILE A 61 -2.46 -5.72 22.97
N LEU A 62 -1.62 -6.73 22.92
CA LEU A 62 -0.22 -6.61 22.57
C LEU A 62 0.15 -7.57 21.43
N PHE A 63 0.61 -7.01 20.32
CA PHE A 63 1.19 -7.77 19.22
C PHE A 63 2.71 -7.71 19.32
N VAL A 64 3.36 -8.86 19.33
CA VAL A 64 4.82 -8.97 19.24
C VAL A 64 5.15 -9.70 17.94
N THR A 65 5.95 -9.07 17.09
CA THR A 65 6.32 -9.65 15.80
C THR A 65 7.82 -9.91 15.76
N GLY A 66 8.21 -11.09 15.29
CA GLY A 66 9.61 -11.54 15.21
C GLY A 66 10.08 -12.40 16.41
N GLY A 67 11.31 -12.88 16.34
CA GLY A 67 11.94 -13.68 17.39
C GLY A 67 11.32 -15.07 17.63
N LEU A 68 10.61 -15.64 16.62
CA LEU A 68 10.01 -16.98 16.66
C LEU A 68 10.75 -18.00 15.78
N GLY A 69 11.84 -17.61 15.16
CA GLY A 69 12.66 -18.44 14.30
C GLY A 69 13.50 -19.48 15.06
N PRO A 70 14.38 -20.21 14.35
CA PRO A 70 15.21 -21.22 14.93
C PRO A 70 16.60 -20.71 15.36
N THR A 71 16.90 -19.41 15.25
CA THR A 71 18.22 -18.86 15.55
C THR A 71 18.41 -18.63 17.05
N THR A 72 19.61 -18.26 17.48
CA THR A 72 19.93 -18.14 18.92
C THR A 72 19.34 -16.90 19.57
N ASP A 73 19.06 -15.91 18.79
CA ASP A 73 18.45 -14.63 19.12
C ASP A 73 16.92 -14.66 19.09
N ASP A 74 16.33 -15.70 18.49
CA ASP A 74 14.90 -15.96 18.53
C ASP A 74 14.49 -16.50 19.90
N ILE A 75 14.22 -15.60 20.83
CA ILE A 75 13.91 -15.94 22.24
C ILE A 75 12.55 -15.38 22.71
N THR A 76 11.75 -14.85 21.82
CA THR A 76 10.48 -14.17 22.16
C THR A 76 9.53 -15.12 22.90
N CYS A 77 9.38 -16.36 22.44
CA CYS A 77 8.50 -17.36 23.05
C CYS A 77 8.94 -17.73 24.46
N GLU A 78 10.22 -18.02 24.64
CA GLU A 78 10.80 -18.36 25.94
C GLU A 78 10.75 -17.19 26.92
N THR A 79 10.99 -15.96 26.44
CA THR A 79 10.89 -14.75 27.26
C THR A 79 9.47 -14.54 27.77
N VAL A 80 8.47 -14.70 26.93
CA VAL A 80 7.06 -14.60 27.32
C VAL A 80 6.67 -15.71 28.29
N ALA A 81 7.09 -16.95 28.03
CA ALA A 81 6.81 -18.08 28.93
C ALA A 81 7.36 -17.82 30.33
N ASP A 82 8.60 -17.34 30.43
CA ASP A 82 9.26 -17.05 31.72
C ASP A 82 8.57 -15.87 32.43
N LEU A 83 8.27 -14.78 31.76
CA LEU A 83 7.55 -13.64 32.33
C LEU A 83 6.18 -14.02 32.89
N LEU A 84 5.45 -14.85 32.16
CA LEU A 84 4.14 -15.35 32.59
C LEU A 84 4.22 -16.49 33.59
N GLY A 85 5.43 -17.09 33.80
CA GLY A 85 5.63 -18.26 34.64
C GLY A 85 4.95 -19.52 34.11
N LEU A 86 4.89 -19.65 32.76
CA LEU A 86 4.26 -20.78 32.06
C LEU A 86 5.32 -21.82 31.67
N GLU A 87 5.03 -23.08 31.93
CA GLU A 87 5.90 -24.19 31.50
C GLU A 87 5.83 -24.36 29.97
N LEU A 88 7.00 -24.60 29.37
CA LEU A 88 7.12 -24.95 27.97
C LEU A 88 6.95 -26.44 27.78
N HIS A 89 6.08 -26.88 26.89
CA HIS A 89 5.94 -28.27 26.49
C HIS A 89 6.12 -28.42 24.99
N GLN A 90 6.72 -29.52 24.57
CA GLN A 90 6.87 -29.79 23.13
C GLN A 90 5.56 -30.34 22.56
N ASN A 91 4.99 -29.60 21.62
CA ASN A 91 3.76 -30.02 20.94
C ASN A 91 4.08 -31.02 19.83
N ALA A 92 3.56 -32.24 19.95
CA ALA A 92 3.86 -33.35 19.05
C ALA A 92 3.33 -33.12 17.62
N GLU A 93 2.16 -32.48 17.48
CA GLU A 93 1.56 -32.19 16.17
C GLU A 93 2.36 -31.13 15.42
N LEU A 94 2.78 -30.05 16.10
CA LEU A 94 3.68 -29.05 15.52
C LEU A 94 5.01 -29.69 15.11
N LEU A 95 5.59 -30.51 15.97
CA LEU A 95 6.84 -31.19 15.67
C LEU A 95 6.74 -32.07 14.42
N ALA A 96 5.66 -32.84 14.30
CA ALA A 96 5.39 -33.68 13.14
C ALA A 96 5.19 -32.84 11.87
N SER A 97 4.41 -31.76 11.96
CA SER A 97 4.18 -30.82 10.83
C SER A 97 5.48 -30.15 10.37
N LEU A 98 6.34 -29.72 11.32
CA LEU A 98 7.65 -29.14 10.99
C LEU A 98 8.55 -30.15 10.26
N ARG A 99 8.61 -31.41 10.73
CA ARG A 99 9.38 -32.48 10.07
C ARG A 99 8.90 -32.69 8.65
N GLN A 100 7.61 -32.89 8.45
CA GLN A 100 7.02 -33.09 7.12
C GLN A 100 7.34 -31.95 6.15
N ARG A 101 7.23 -30.71 6.60
CA ARG A 101 7.53 -29.52 5.78
C ARG A 101 9.00 -29.39 5.40
N LEU A 102 9.90 -29.72 6.32
CA LEU A 102 11.35 -29.68 6.06
C LEU A 102 11.78 -30.76 5.10
N GLU A 103 11.23 -31.97 5.26
CA GLU A 103 11.44 -33.08 4.32
C GLU A 103 10.97 -32.73 2.92
N ALA A 104 9.77 -32.17 2.78
CA ALA A 104 9.24 -31.72 1.48
C ALA A 104 10.12 -30.65 0.81
N ARG A 105 10.79 -29.80 1.60
CA ARG A 105 11.71 -28.75 1.12
C ARG A 105 13.17 -29.19 1.05
N ARG A 106 13.48 -30.44 1.39
CA ARG A 106 14.85 -31.00 1.48
C ARG A 106 15.76 -30.21 2.42
N ILE A 107 15.21 -29.64 3.49
CA ILE A 107 15.95 -28.88 4.51
C ILE A 107 16.34 -29.86 5.63
N LYS A 108 17.60 -29.79 6.05
CA LYS A 108 18.14 -30.66 7.12
C LYS A 108 17.51 -30.31 8.47
N TRP A 109 17.03 -31.32 9.18
CA TRP A 109 16.54 -31.20 10.53
C TRP A 109 17.67 -30.83 11.53
N THR A 110 17.37 -29.90 12.44
CA THR A 110 18.26 -29.53 13.54
C THR A 110 17.49 -29.49 14.88
N SER A 111 18.18 -29.65 15.99
CA SER A 111 17.58 -29.49 17.33
C SER A 111 17.01 -28.08 17.57
N ARG A 112 17.56 -27.05 16.92
CA ARG A 112 17.07 -25.69 17.01
C ARG A 112 15.69 -25.53 16.38
N ILE A 113 15.45 -26.17 15.25
CA ILE A 113 14.13 -26.18 14.60
C ILE A 113 13.09 -26.86 15.50
N ALA A 114 13.49 -27.89 16.24
CA ALA A 114 12.59 -28.55 17.20
C ALA A 114 12.07 -27.61 18.30
N ARG A 115 12.83 -26.57 18.68
CA ARG A 115 12.40 -25.57 19.67
C ARG A 115 11.15 -24.80 19.21
N GLN A 116 10.94 -24.62 17.90
CA GLN A 116 9.73 -23.98 17.37
C GLN A 116 8.45 -24.77 17.67
N ALA A 117 8.55 -26.02 18.10
CA ALA A 117 7.43 -26.81 18.59
C ALA A 117 7.21 -26.71 20.11
N ASN A 118 8.02 -25.93 20.83
CA ASN A 118 7.79 -25.66 22.24
C ASN A 118 6.72 -24.58 22.40
N VAL A 119 5.65 -24.93 23.11
CA VAL A 119 4.49 -24.08 23.30
C VAL A 119 4.29 -23.86 24.80
N PRO A 120 4.14 -22.61 25.27
CA PRO A 120 3.78 -22.32 26.64
C PRO A 120 2.40 -22.87 27.02
N MET A 121 2.28 -23.38 28.23
CA MET A 121 1.03 -23.97 28.71
C MET A 121 -0.13 -22.98 28.61
N GLY A 122 -1.25 -23.42 28.04
CA GLY A 122 -2.44 -22.58 27.84
C GLY A 122 -2.41 -21.63 26.65
N ALA A 123 -1.27 -21.51 25.94
CA ALA A 123 -1.23 -20.74 24.71
C ALA A 123 -1.97 -21.44 23.56
N GLN A 124 -2.72 -20.68 22.79
CA GLN A 124 -3.35 -21.16 21.56
C GLN A 124 -2.39 -21.01 20.39
N ILE A 125 -2.19 -22.09 19.62
CA ILE A 125 -1.36 -22.10 18.43
C ILE A 125 -2.09 -21.41 17.27
N LEU A 126 -1.41 -20.47 16.60
CA LEU A 126 -1.86 -19.83 15.37
C LEU A 126 -1.09 -20.47 14.20
N PRO A 127 -1.75 -21.28 13.35
CA PRO A 127 -1.09 -22.02 12.28
C PRO A 127 -0.40 -21.11 11.27
N ASN A 128 0.82 -21.48 10.85
CA ASN A 128 1.57 -20.82 9.79
C ASN A 128 1.67 -21.74 8.56
N GLU A 129 0.98 -21.41 7.50
CA GLU A 129 1.02 -22.18 6.25
C GLU A 129 2.24 -21.83 5.38
N ASN A 130 2.82 -20.65 5.57
CA ASN A 130 3.86 -20.09 4.70
C ASN A 130 5.28 -20.15 5.28
N GLY A 131 5.41 -20.52 6.56
CA GLY A 131 6.68 -20.59 7.27
C GLY A 131 6.75 -21.72 8.29
N SER A 132 7.87 -21.83 9.02
CA SER A 132 8.08 -22.84 10.06
C SER A 132 7.60 -22.39 11.44
N ALA A 133 7.66 -21.09 11.75
CA ALA A 133 7.30 -20.54 13.04
C ALA A 133 5.78 -20.33 13.13
N SER A 134 5.10 -21.13 13.97
CA SER A 134 3.70 -20.86 14.32
C SER A 134 3.60 -19.62 15.19
N GLY A 135 2.53 -18.84 15.05
CA GLY A 135 2.21 -17.80 16.01
C GLY A 135 1.57 -18.39 17.27
N LEU A 136 1.51 -17.59 18.32
CA LEU A 136 0.90 -17.98 19.60
C LEU A 136 -0.02 -16.86 20.09
N TYR A 137 -1.14 -17.25 20.68
CA TYR A 137 -2.06 -16.35 21.37
C TYR A 137 -2.18 -16.73 22.83
N PHE A 138 -2.11 -15.73 23.69
CA PHE A 138 -2.30 -15.84 25.13
C PHE A 138 -3.49 -15.00 25.53
N PRO A 139 -4.55 -15.59 26.10
CA PRO A 139 -5.65 -14.83 26.67
C PRO A 139 -5.17 -13.89 27.79
N ALA A 140 -5.84 -12.75 27.95
CA ALA A 140 -5.51 -11.83 29.04
C ALA A 140 -5.55 -12.54 30.38
N ASN A 141 -4.60 -12.21 31.24
CA ASN A 141 -4.47 -12.78 32.60
C ASN A 141 -4.40 -14.32 32.62
N ILE A 142 -3.77 -14.92 31.61
CA ILE A 142 -3.56 -16.38 31.52
C ILE A 142 -2.78 -16.94 32.72
N SER A 143 -1.99 -16.11 33.37
CA SER A 143 -1.18 -16.44 34.54
C SER A 143 -1.68 -15.68 35.75
N SER A 144 -1.60 -16.32 36.94
CA SER A 144 -1.81 -15.66 38.21
C SER A 144 -0.60 -14.86 38.71
N ARG A 145 0.56 -15.03 38.08
CA ARG A 145 1.82 -14.41 38.48
C ARG A 145 1.88 -12.92 38.15
N VAL A 146 1.34 -12.53 36.99
CA VAL A 146 1.34 -11.16 36.51
C VAL A 146 0.10 -10.86 35.69
N SER A 147 -0.43 -9.65 35.82
CA SER A 147 -1.51 -9.18 34.92
C SER A 147 -0.93 -9.02 33.53
N SER A 148 -1.54 -9.67 32.56
CA SER A 148 -1.07 -9.67 31.18
C SER A 148 -2.21 -9.31 30.20
N PRO A 149 -1.88 -8.62 29.09
CA PRO A 149 -2.85 -8.31 28.03
C PRO A 149 -3.23 -9.57 27.25
N HIS A 150 -4.18 -9.43 26.32
CA HIS A 150 -4.27 -10.35 25.20
C HIS A 150 -3.01 -10.23 24.36
N LEU A 151 -2.20 -11.28 24.33
CA LEU A 151 -0.88 -11.25 23.74
C LEU A 151 -0.82 -12.14 22.50
N PHE A 152 -0.34 -11.61 21.40
CA PHE A 152 -0.15 -12.32 20.14
C PHE A 152 1.33 -12.30 19.76
N LEU A 153 1.96 -13.48 19.67
CA LEU A 153 3.30 -13.63 19.10
C LEU A 153 3.15 -14.02 17.63
N LEU A 154 3.72 -13.25 16.74
CA LEU A 154 3.55 -13.38 15.29
C LEU A 154 4.91 -13.48 14.59
N PRO A 155 5.03 -14.22 13.47
CA PRO A 155 6.28 -14.27 12.71
C PRO A 155 6.68 -12.93 12.12
N GLY A 156 7.99 -12.71 11.91
CA GLY A 156 8.53 -11.49 11.33
C GLY A 156 8.20 -11.29 9.84
N PRO A 157 8.34 -12.27 8.95
CA PRO A 157 8.11 -12.07 7.51
C PRO A 157 6.65 -11.71 7.19
N PRO A 158 6.37 -10.61 6.43
CA PRO A 158 4.99 -10.20 6.08
C PRO A 158 4.18 -11.29 5.37
N ARG A 159 4.82 -12.10 4.52
CA ARG A 159 4.19 -13.22 3.81
C ARG A 159 3.64 -14.32 4.74
N GLU A 160 4.14 -14.39 5.96
CA GLU A 160 3.73 -15.33 7.00
C GLU A 160 2.72 -14.69 7.95
N LEU A 161 3.02 -13.49 8.44
CA LEU A 161 2.21 -12.73 9.37
C LEU A 161 0.83 -12.37 8.79
N GLN A 162 0.78 -11.81 7.58
CA GLN A 162 -0.47 -11.28 7.03
C GLN A 162 -1.57 -12.33 6.85
N PRO A 163 -1.31 -13.52 6.24
CA PRO A 163 -2.33 -14.56 6.15
C PRO A 163 -2.73 -15.11 7.52
N MET A 164 -1.77 -15.30 8.45
CA MET A 164 -2.01 -15.75 9.82
C MET A 164 -2.91 -14.75 10.57
N PHE A 165 -2.64 -13.46 10.44
CA PHE A 165 -3.42 -12.40 11.06
C PHE A 165 -4.89 -12.47 10.63
N ARG A 166 -5.13 -12.53 9.33
CA ARG A 166 -6.49 -12.60 8.79
C ARG A 166 -7.24 -13.86 9.18
N ARG A 167 -6.56 -15.02 9.17
CA ARG A 167 -7.19 -16.33 9.41
C ARG A 167 -7.36 -16.66 10.89
N SER A 168 -6.43 -16.22 11.74
CA SER A 168 -6.38 -16.64 13.14
C SER A 168 -6.55 -15.49 14.13
N VAL A 169 -5.87 -14.35 13.91
CA VAL A 169 -5.90 -13.22 14.85
C VAL A 169 -7.23 -12.46 14.78
N LEU A 170 -7.69 -12.07 13.59
CA LEU A 170 -8.94 -11.33 13.43
C LEU A 170 -10.18 -12.05 14.01
N PRO A 171 -10.36 -13.37 13.84
CA PRO A 171 -11.45 -14.09 14.52
C PRO A 171 -11.38 -14.00 16.04
N ILE A 172 -10.18 -14.10 16.63
CA ILE A 172 -9.98 -13.95 18.07
C ILE A 172 -10.32 -12.52 18.50
N LEU A 173 -9.82 -11.51 17.80
CA LEU A 173 -10.13 -10.11 18.12
C LEU A 173 -11.64 -9.83 18.11
N ARG A 174 -12.37 -10.37 17.14
CA ARG A 174 -13.84 -10.23 17.07
C ARG A 174 -14.58 -10.85 18.27
N LEU A 175 -13.96 -11.80 18.97
CA LEU A 175 -14.56 -12.42 20.17
C LEU A 175 -14.23 -11.61 21.44
N ILE A 176 -13.05 -10.98 21.50
CA ILE A 176 -12.58 -10.29 22.73
C ILE A 176 -12.89 -8.79 22.73
N VAL A 177 -13.08 -8.19 21.55
CA VAL A 177 -13.40 -6.76 21.43
C VAL A 177 -14.91 -6.57 21.66
N PRO A 178 -15.30 -5.70 22.60
CA PRO A 178 -16.71 -5.36 22.78
C PRO A 178 -17.31 -4.78 21.49
N LEU A 179 -18.53 -5.17 21.16
CA LEU A 179 -19.26 -4.51 20.07
C LEU A 179 -19.49 -3.06 20.47
N SER A 180 -18.85 -2.14 19.76
CA SER A 180 -19.14 -0.71 19.86
C SER A 180 -20.03 -0.28 18.69
N ASP A 181 -20.73 0.85 18.81
CA ASP A 181 -21.35 1.51 17.67
C ASP A 181 -20.21 1.89 16.70
N SER A 182 -20.13 1.11 15.63
CA SER A 182 -18.96 1.12 14.76
C SER A 182 -18.71 2.50 14.15
N LEU A 183 -17.58 3.10 14.49
CA LEU A 183 -17.07 4.23 13.75
C LEU A 183 -16.77 3.77 12.31
N GLU A 184 -17.31 4.48 11.35
CA GLU A 184 -16.99 4.25 9.95
C GLU A 184 -15.80 5.13 9.54
N CYS A 185 -14.99 4.62 8.62
CA CYS A 185 -13.98 5.39 7.91
C CYS A 185 -14.35 5.48 6.43
N ARG A 186 -14.40 6.69 5.91
CA ARG A 186 -14.57 6.92 4.46
C ARG A 186 -13.38 7.65 3.91
N ILE A 187 -12.90 7.19 2.77
CA ILE A 187 -11.73 7.75 2.08
C ILE A 187 -12.19 8.28 0.74
N TYR A 188 -11.90 9.56 0.50
CA TYR A 188 -12.09 10.20 -0.80
C TYR A 188 -10.70 10.43 -1.40
N ARG A 189 -10.42 9.77 -2.51
CA ARG A 189 -9.15 9.95 -3.21
C ARG A 189 -9.26 11.08 -4.21
N VAL A 190 -8.37 12.06 -4.06
CA VAL A 190 -8.42 13.34 -4.79
C VAL A 190 -7.16 13.50 -5.62
N VAL A 191 -7.31 13.84 -6.90
CA VAL A 191 -6.20 14.03 -7.83
C VAL A 191 -6.17 15.49 -8.33
N GLY A 192 -4.96 15.99 -8.57
CA GLY A 192 -4.75 17.31 -9.18
C GLY A 192 -4.98 18.51 -8.23
N MET A 193 -5.12 18.26 -6.93
CA MET A 193 -5.19 19.28 -5.89
C MET A 193 -4.17 18.96 -4.79
N GLY A 194 -3.49 19.98 -4.28
CA GLY A 194 -2.63 19.86 -3.11
C GLY A 194 -3.44 19.85 -1.81
N GLU A 195 -2.85 19.28 -0.74
CA GLU A 195 -3.46 19.15 0.58
C GLU A 195 -3.97 20.49 1.13
N SER A 196 -3.18 21.56 1.01
CA SER A 196 -3.57 22.89 1.50
C SER A 196 -4.81 23.46 0.81
N LEU A 197 -4.96 23.21 -0.50
CA LEU A 197 -6.16 23.66 -1.24
C LEU A 197 -7.39 22.85 -0.85
N ILE A 198 -7.21 21.56 -0.58
CA ILE A 198 -8.28 20.70 -0.09
C ILE A 198 -8.71 21.15 1.32
N GLU A 199 -7.75 21.37 2.23
CA GLU A 199 -8.02 21.86 3.58
C GLU A 199 -8.80 23.19 3.54
N GLU A 200 -8.39 24.15 2.71
CA GLU A 200 -9.08 25.43 2.54
C GLU A 200 -10.54 25.25 2.06
N ALA A 201 -10.77 24.30 1.16
CA ALA A 201 -12.10 24.05 0.59
C ALA A 201 -13.08 23.39 1.58
N ILE A 202 -12.61 22.46 2.42
CA ILE A 202 -13.47 21.59 3.23
C ILE A 202 -13.18 21.60 4.73
N GLY A 203 -11.96 21.91 5.17
CA GLY A 203 -11.47 21.67 6.53
C GLY A 203 -12.40 22.21 7.61
N GLN A 204 -12.63 23.52 7.63
CA GLN A 204 -13.50 24.16 8.64
C GLN A 204 -14.94 23.63 8.61
N LYS A 205 -15.47 23.34 7.43
CA LYS A 205 -16.85 22.86 7.27
C LYS A 205 -17.01 21.44 7.85
N ILE A 206 -16.01 20.59 7.65
CA ILE A 206 -16.03 19.20 8.15
C ILE A 206 -15.83 19.20 9.67
N LEU A 207 -14.85 19.97 10.18
CA LEU A 207 -14.55 20.04 11.62
C LEU A 207 -15.69 20.68 12.42
N ALA A 208 -16.59 21.42 11.80
CA ALA A 208 -17.81 21.91 12.43
C ALA A 208 -18.87 20.83 12.68
N ILE A 209 -18.71 19.64 12.09
CA ILE A 209 -19.61 18.50 12.32
C ILE A 209 -19.14 17.76 13.57
N PRO A 210 -19.97 17.68 14.64
CA PRO A 210 -19.57 17.00 15.87
C PRO A 210 -19.20 15.53 15.64
N LYS A 211 -18.17 15.08 16.35
CA LYS A 211 -17.68 13.69 16.31
C LYS A 211 -17.19 13.23 14.93
N VAL A 212 -16.77 14.12 14.06
CA VAL A 212 -16.08 13.78 12.81
C VAL A 212 -14.60 14.13 12.96
N GLU A 213 -13.75 13.14 12.71
CA GLU A 213 -12.32 13.34 12.54
C GLU A 213 -12.01 13.50 11.07
N LEU A 214 -11.11 14.43 10.72
CA LEU A 214 -10.64 14.68 9.36
C LEU A 214 -9.13 14.47 9.32
N GLY A 215 -8.65 13.76 8.31
CA GLY A 215 -7.23 13.54 8.09
C GLY A 215 -6.89 13.50 6.60
N TYR A 216 -5.65 13.83 6.31
CA TYR A 216 -5.10 13.83 4.96
C TYR A 216 -3.90 12.89 4.86
N CYS A 217 -3.72 12.28 3.69
CA CYS A 217 -2.51 11.54 3.36
C CYS A 217 -2.10 11.92 1.94
N ALA A 218 -1.13 12.82 1.81
CA ALA A 218 -0.62 13.28 0.53
C ALA A 218 0.42 12.29 -0.04
N ARG A 219 0.32 12.04 -1.34
CA ARG A 219 1.27 11.34 -2.17
C ARG A 219 1.54 12.17 -3.43
N PRO A 220 2.56 11.87 -4.23
CA PRO A 220 2.80 12.59 -5.46
C PRO A 220 1.57 12.60 -6.39
N GLY A 221 0.94 13.77 -6.54
CA GLY A 221 -0.24 14.00 -7.40
C GLY A 221 -1.58 13.47 -6.88
N ASP A 222 -1.64 13.00 -5.64
CA ASP A 222 -2.79 12.33 -5.05
C ASP A 222 -2.90 12.65 -3.55
N VAL A 223 -4.12 12.88 -3.08
CA VAL A 223 -4.39 13.12 -1.65
C VAL A 223 -5.60 12.29 -1.22
N ASP A 224 -5.43 11.45 -0.21
CA ASP A 224 -6.54 10.82 0.48
C ASP A 224 -7.13 11.80 1.50
N VAL A 225 -8.40 12.11 1.36
CA VAL A 225 -9.20 12.78 2.39
C VAL A 225 -9.93 11.71 3.17
N ARG A 226 -9.55 11.52 4.42
CA ARG A 226 -10.13 10.52 5.31
C ARG A 226 -11.04 11.20 6.32
N ILE A 227 -12.27 10.74 6.42
CA ILE A 227 -13.20 11.12 7.47
C ILE A 227 -13.59 9.91 8.30
N LEU A 228 -13.68 10.12 9.60
CA LEU A 228 -13.99 9.10 10.59
C LEU A 228 -15.10 9.60 11.52
N GLY A 229 -16.10 8.77 11.81
CA GLY A 229 -17.23 9.14 12.66
C GLY A 229 -18.42 8.21 12.49
N GLU A 230 -19.55 8.61 13.07
CA GLU A 230 -20.84 7.91 12.90
C GLU A 230 -21.39 8.08 11.46
N ALA A 231 -22.06 7.06 10.91
CA ALA A 231 -22.55 7.04 9.54
C ALA A 231 -23.30 8.32 9.12
N SER A 232 -24.24 8.80 9.96
CA SER A 232 -25.04 10.00 9.66
C SER A 232 -24.21 11.30 9.60
N ALA A 233 -23.18 11.40 10.43
CA ALA A 233 -22.25 12.52 10.43
C ALA A 233 -21.34 12.45 9.18
N LEU A 234 -20.89 11.24 8.80
CA LEU A 234 -20.11 11.03 7.59
C LEU A 234 -20.90 11.27 6.29
N ASP A 235 -22.22 11.06 6.28
CA ASP A 235 -23.07 11.40 5.13
C ASP A 235 -23.08 12.91 4.88
N ARG A 236 -23.20 13.72 5.95
CA ARG A 236 -23.10 15.19 5.87
C ARG A 236 -21.73 15.65 5.41
N ALA A 237 -20.68 15.11 6.02
CA ALA A 237 -19.30 15.40 5.65
C ALA A 237 -19.02 15.03 4.18
N GLY A 238 -19.45 13.85 3.75
CA GLY A 238 -19.31 13.39 2.39
C GLY A 238 -20.04 14.25 1.35
N ALA A 239 -21.18 14.80 1.69
CA ALA A 239 -21.89 15.76 0.82
C ALA A 239 -21.06 17.05 0.61
N ILE A 240 -20.45 17.59 1.69
CA ILE A 240 -19.57 18.76 1.62
C ILE A 240 -18.35 18.45 0.74
N ILE A 241 -17.69 17.30 0.95
CA ILE A 241 -16.52 16.88 0.17
C ILE A 241 -16.86 16.77 -1.31
N ARG A 242 -17.94 16.07 -1.66
CA ARG A 242 -18.36 15.89 -3.06
C ARG A 242 -18.70 17.22 -3.73
N THR A 243 -19.37 18.12 -3.02
CA THR A 243 -19.73 19.43 -3.56
C THR A 243 -18.50 20.30 -3.78
N ALA A 244 -17.53 20.30 -2.86
CA ALA A 244 -16.37 21.17 -2.95
C ALA A 244 -15.30 20.66 -3.92
N LEU A 245 -15.05 19.34 -3.97
CA LEU A 245 -13.95 18.76 -4.72
C LEU A 245 -14.39 18.16 -6.08
N GLY A 246 -15.66 17.83 -6.22
CA GLY A 246 -16.29 17.45 -7.50
C GLY A 246 -15.49 16.40 -8.30
N ALA A 247 -15.18 16.75 -9.56
CA ALA A 247 -14.48 15.87 -10.49
C ALA A 247 -13.01 15.56 -10.10
N SER A 248 -12.45 16.24 -9.11
CA SER A 248 -11.13 15.89 -8.56
C SER A 248 -11.16 14.63 -7.71
N ILE A 249 -12.33 14.23 -7.19
CA ILE A 249 -12.51 12.94 -6.55
C ILE A 249 -12.54 11.86 -7.63
N TYR A 250 -11.59 10.92 -7.56
CA TYR A 250 -11.56 9.80 -8.50
C TYR A 250 -12.02 8.47 -7.88
N SER A 251 -12.03 8.37 -6.55
CA SER A 251 -12.53 7.19 -5.84
C SER A 251 -13.11 7.57 -4.48
N THR A 252 -14.18 6.88 -4.09
CA THR A 252 -14.81 6.92 -2.76
C THR A 252 -14.78 5.56 -2.07
N THR A 253 -14.17 4.57 -2.70
CA THR A 253 -14.11 3.17 -2.26
C THR A 253 -12.67 2.71 -2.00
N GLY A 254 -11.70 3.64 -1.99
CA GLY A 254 -10.29 3.34 -1.75
C GLY A 254 -9.53 2.79 -2.96
N HIS A 255 -10.16 2.67 -4.14
CA HIS A 255 -9.46 2.23 -5.36
C HIS A 255 -8.42 3.23 -5.81
N THR A 256 -7.31 2.72 -6.34
CA THR A 256 -6.31 3.55 -7.02
C THR A 256 -6.86 4.10 -8.34
N ILE A 257 -6.16 5.08 -8.94
CA ILE A 257 -6.61 5.67 -10.19
C ILE A 257 -6.53 4.65 -11.34
N GLU A 258 -5.53 3.77 -11.35
CA GLU A 258 -5.42 2.69 -12.32
C GLU A 258 -6.52 1.64 -12.17
N GLU A 259 -6.89 1.26 -10.93
CA GLU A 259 -8.04 0.38 -10.70
C GLU A 259 -9.35 1.02 -11.18
N THR A 260 -9.50 2.31 -10.95
CA THR A 260 -10.65 3.08 -11.45
C THR A 260 -10.71 3.08 -12.98
N ILE A 261 -9.56 3.29 -13.65
CA ILE A 261 -9.45 3.28 -15.11
C ILE A 261 -9.75 1.89 -15.67
N VAL A 262 -9.15 0.83 -15.12
CA VAL A 262 -9.40 -0.54 -15.57
C VAL A 262 -10.88 -0.89 -15.47
N LYS A 263 -11.54 -0.54 -14.36
CA LYS A 263 -12.99 -0.73 -14.21
C LYS A 263 -13.83 0.04 -15.23
N LEU A 264 -13.47 1.31 -15.47
CA LEU A 264 -14.19 2.15 -16.43
C LEU A 264 -14.06 1.60 -17.87
N LEU A 265 -12.86 1.15 -18.26
CA LEU A 265 -12.60 0.60 -19.57
C LEU A 265 -13.29 -0.77 -19.74
N SER A 266 -13.19 -1.66 -18.76
CA SER A 266 -13.83 -2.98 -18.78
C SER A 266 -15.35 -2.86 -18.90
N ALA A 267 -15.98 -1.96 -18.14
CA ALA A 267 -17.43 -1.72 -18.19
C ALA A 267 -17.93 -1.23 -19.56
N ARG A 268 -17.04 -0.68 -20.39
CA ARG A 268 -17.34 -0.15 -21.72
C ARG A 268 -16.84 -1.04 -22.86
N ASN A 269 -16.15 -2.13 -22.55
CA ASN A 269 -15.43 -2.97 -23.52
C ASN A 269 -14.45 -2.12 -24.38
N GLU A 270 -13.76 -1.16 -23.76
CA GLU A 270 -12.81 -0.26 -24.39
C GLU A 270 -11.40 -0.58 -23.97
N THR A 271 -10.41 -0.27 -24.82
CA THR A 271 -9.02 -0.67 -24.63
C THR A 271 -8.05 0.51 -24.61
N LEU A 272 -6.92 0.31 -23.96
CA LEU A 272 -5.87 1.30 -23.75
C LEU A 272 -4.52 0.82 -24.26
N ALA A 273 -3.77 1.72 -24.91
CA ALA A 273 -2.33 1.61 -25.10
C ALA A 273 -1.60 2.81 -24.47
N VAL A 274 -0.32 2.66 -24.15
CA VAL A 274 0.50 3.76 -23.65
C VAL A 274 1.79 3.92 -24.47
N ALA A 275 2.23 5.17 -24.68
CA ALA A 275 3.51 5.52 -25.28
C ALA A 275 4.34 6.36 -24.30
N GLU A 276 5.38 5.78 -23.77
CA GLU A 276 6.13 6.34 -22.66
C GLU A 276 7.54 6.77 -23.09
N SER A 277 7.92 7.98 -22.72
CA SER A 277 9.30 8.46 -22.82
C SER A 277 9.84 8.75 -21.42
N CYS A 278 9.52 9.88 -20.82
CA CYS A 278 10.06 10.28 -19.52
C CYS A 278 9.59 9.43 -18.34
N THR A 279 8.46 8.76 -18.42
CA THR A 279 7.92 7.85 -17.38
C THR A 279 8.57 6.47 -17.42
N GLY A 280 9.14 6.06 -18.57
CA GLY A 280 10.01 4.88 -18.67
C GLY A 280 9.36 3.54 -18.35
N GLY A 281 8.09 3.33 -18.68
CA GLY A 281 7.35 2.11 -18.42
C GLY A 281 6.46 2.17 -17.16
N LEU A 282 6.44 3.28 -16.44
CA LEU A 282 5.69 3.41 -15.20
C LEU A 282 4.17 3.31 -15.41
N LEU A 283 3.63 3.90 -16.49
CA LEU A 283 2.21 3.79 -16.83
C LEU A 283 1.82 2.34 -17.10
N ALA A 284 2.58 1.65 -17.95
CA ALA A 284 2.35 0.25 -18.26
C ALA A 284 2.44 -0.62 -17.00
N ASN A 285 3.47 -0.42 -16.17
CA ASN A 285 3.65 -1.14 -14.93
C ASN A 285 2.47 -0.94 -13.97
N ARG A 286 2.03 0.29 -13.74
CA ARG A 286 0.92 0.61 -12.84
C ARG A 286 -0.40 -0.03 -13.29
N ILE A 287 -0.72 0.01 -14.58
CA ILE A 287 -1.93 -0.65 -15.12
C ILE A 287 -1.84 -2.18 -14.98
N THR A 288 -0.71 -2.78 -15.33
CA THR A 288 -0.56 -4.25 -15.31
C THR A 288 -0.51 -4.84 -13.90
N ASN A 289 -0.30 -4.03 -12.86
CA ASN A 289 -0.45 -4.44 -11.48
C ASN A 289 -1.91 -4.62 -11.04
N VAL A 290 -2.88 -4.14 -11.83
CA VAL A 290 -4.31 -4.28 -11.54
C VAL A 290 -4.81 -5.64 -12.04
N PRO A 291 -5.41 -6.51 -11.20
CA PRO A 291 -6.04 -7.73 -11.66
C PRO A 291 -7.12 -7.45 -12.72
N GLY A 292 -7.12 -8.21 -13.82
CA GLY A 292 -8.04 -7.99 -14.93
C GLY A 292 -7.54 -6.97 -15.97
N ALA A 293 -6.39 -6.35 -15.79
CA ALA A 293 -5.84 -5.38 -16.74
C ALA A 293 -5.65 -5.95 -18.16
N SER A 294 -5.44 -7.27 -18.32
CA SER A 294 -5.28 -7.93 -19.62
C SER A 294 -6.51 -7.82 -20.54
N GLU A 295 -7.67 -7.54 -20.00
CA GLU A 295 -8.90 -7.34 -20.78
C GLU A 295 -8.93 -5.98 -21.46
N VAL A 296 -8.22 -4.98 -20.91
CA VAL A 296 -8.30 -3.58 -21.35
C VAL A 296 -6.96 -3.02 -21.82
N PHE A 297 -5.83 -3.53 -21.37
CA PHE A 297 -4.51 -3.03 -21.72
C PHE A 297 -3.90 -3.83 -22.86
N VAL A 298 -3.76 -3.19 -24.03
CA VAL A 298 -3.32 -3.85 -25.27
C VAL A 298 -1.81 -3.82 -25.45
N ALA A 299 -1.19 -2.64 -25.24
CA ALA A 299 0.25 -2.45 -25.49
C ALA A 299 0.83 -1.26 -24.71
N GLY A 300 2.11 -1.41 -24.33
CA GLY A 300 2.94 -0.35 -23.79
C GLY A 300 4.22 -0.19 -24.60
N TYR A 301 4.43 1.01 -25.16
CA TYR A 301 5.59 1.34 -25.96
C TYR A 301 6.53 2.26 -25.15
N VAL A 302 7.69 1.77 -24.76
CA VAL A 302 8.71 2.58 -24.08
C VAL A 302 9.71 3.11 -25.12
N CYS A 303 9.38 4.28 -25.68
CA CYS A 303 10.18 4.94 -26.73
C CYS A 303 11.10 6.02 -26.12
N TYR A 304 12.16 5.62 -25.41
CA TYR A 304 12.99 6.55 -24.65
C TYR A 304 13.90 7.39 -25.55
N ALA A 305 14.67 6.76 -26.42
CA ALA A 305 15.52 7.44 -27.38
C ALA A 305 14.70 8.05 -28.54
N ASN A 306 15.23 9.09 -29.21
CA ASN A 306 14.58 9.67 -30.38
C ASN A 306 14.45 8.65 -31.52
N GLN A 307 15.48 7.81 -31.71
CA GLN A 307 15.43 6.76 -32.73
C GLN A 307 14.31 5.75 -32.43
N ALA A 308 14.11 5.36 -31.17
CA ALA A 308 13.01 4.46 -30.78
C ALA A 308 11.62 5.06 -31.07
N LYS A 309 11.45 6.38 -30.95
CA LYS A 309 10.19 7.06 -31.33
C LYS A 309 9.91 6.92 -32.82
N ILE A 310 10.97 6.98 -33.64
CA ILE A 310 10.89 6.83 -35.10
C ILE A 310 10.63 5.36 -35.46
N ASP A 311 11.45 4.45 -34.97
CA ASP A 311 11.47 3.06 -35.43
C ASP A 311 10.26 2.24 -34.93
N ILE A 312 9.76 2.57 -33.73
CA ILE A 312 8.68 1.79 -33.07
C ILE A 312 7.30 2.41 -33.34
N LEU A 313 7.20 3.73 -33.32
CA LEU A 313 5.94 4.45 -33.41
C LEU A 313 5.86 5.37 -34.63
N ASP A 314 6.72 5.25 -35.63
CA ASP A 314 6.71 6.01 -36.88
C ASP A 314 6.60 7.53 -36.67
N VAL A 315 7.21 8.06 -35.63
CA VAL A 315 7.26 9.53 -35.41
C VAL A 315 8.17 10.14 -36.46
N ASP A 316 7.66 11.07 -37.23
CA ASP A 316 8.44 11.74 -38.29
C ASP A 316 9.72 12.38 -37.70
N ARG A 317 10.88 12.00 -38.24
CA ARG A 317 12.18 12.53 -37.85
C ARG A 317 12.22 14.06 -37.93
N LYS A 318 11.62 14.66 -38.98
CA LYS A 318 11.56 16.12 -39.18
C LYS A 318 10.76 16.80 -38.06
N LEU A 319 9.74 16.12 -37.50
CA LEU A 319 8.95 16.63 -36.39
C LEU A 319 9.83 16.75 -35.12
N ILE A 320 10.64 15.73 -34.85
CA ILE A 320 11.56 15.73 -33.72
C ILE A 320 12.67 16.78 -33.90
N GLU A 321 13.25 16.90 -35.11
CA GLU A 321 14.28 17.87 -35.41
C GLU A 321 13.76 19.32 -35.29
N LYS A 322 12.54 19.59 -35.73
CA LYS A 322 11.94 20.92 -35.73
C LYS A 322 11.46 21.36 -34.33
N HIS A 323 10.82 20.46 -33.57
CA HIS A 323 10.13 20.81 -32.32
C HIS A 323 10.81 20.28 -31.06
N GLY A 324 11.79 19.37 -31.22
CA GLY A 324 12.41 18.60 -30.15
C GLY A 324 11.52 17.46 -29.65
N ALA A 325 12.11 16.46 -29.06
CA ALA A 325 11.40 15.27 -28.54
C ALA A 325 10.38 15.62 -27.46
N VAL A 326 10.65 16.66 -26.66
CA VAL A 326 9.73 17.16 -25.63
C VAL A 326 8.94 18.34 -26.21
N SER A 327 7.84 18.02 -26.86
CA SER A 327 6.95 19.00 -27.49
C SER A 327 5.54 18.45 -27.65
N GLU A 328 4.58 19.34 -27.80
CA GLU A 328 3.20 18.96 -28.07
C GLU A 328 3.09 18.13 -29.36
N ALA A 329 3.75 18.56 -30.43
CA ALA A 329 3.69 17.88 -31.71
C ALA A 329 4.18 16.42 -31.63
N VAL A 330 5.32 16.19 -30.98
CA VAL A 330 5.87 14.82 -30.78
C VAL A 330 4.96 14.02 -29.82
N SER A 331 4.42 14.63 -28.78
CA SER A 331 3.52 13.94 -27.84
C SER A 331 2.21 13.49 -28.54
N ARG A 332 1.67 14.32 -29.45
CA ARG A 332 0.50 13.96 -30.28
C ARG A 332 0.82 12.78 -31.19
N ALA A 333 1.93 12.84 -31.91
CA ALA A 333 2.36 11.75 -32.79
C ALA A 333 2.55 10.43 -32.03
N LEU A 334 3.16 10.47 -30.84
CA LEU A 334 3.33 9.29 -29.99
C LEU A 334 1.98 8.66 -29.60
N ALA A 335 1.00 9.45 -29.14
CA ALA A 335 -0.28 8.95 -28.73
C ALA A 335 -1.11 8.39 -29.91
N GLU A 336 -1.19 9.15 -31.01
CA GLU A 336 -1.95 8.76 -32.19
C GLU A 336 -1.38 7.50 -32.85
N ASN A 337 -0.05 7.41 -32.94
CA ASN A 337 0.62 6.27 -33.53
C ASN A 337 0.54 5.03 -32.63
N ALA A 338 0.69 5.20 -31.31
CA ALA A 338 0.49 4.09 -30.37
C ALA A 338 -0.93 3.52 -30.45
N ARG A 339 -1.94 4.39 -30.51
CA ARG A 339 -3.34 3.97 -30.67
C ARG A 339 -3.55 3.20 -31.98
N ARG A 340 -3.01 3.73 -33.10
CA ARG A 340 -3.15 3.11 -34.42
C ARG A 340 -2.44 1.76 -34.49
N SER A 341 -1.19 1.70 -34.01
CA SER A 341 -0.38 0.48 -34.04
C SER A 341 -0.94 -0.63 -33.17
N SER A 342 -1.53 -0.29 -32.02
CA SER A 342 -2.13 -1.27 -31.11
C SER A 342 -3.57 -1.63 -31.47
N GLY A 343 -4.26 -0.82 -32.28
CA GLY A 343 -5.70 -0.97 -32.51
C GLY A 343 -6.57 -0.64 -31.28
N SER A 344 -5.99 -0.02 -30.25
CA SER A 344 -6.73 0.30 -29.02
C SER A 344 -7.74 1.43 -29.22
N THR A 345 -8.76 1.47 -28.35
CA THR A 345 -9.75 2.56 -28.35
C THR A 345 -9.09 3.89 -28.00
N TYR A 346 -8.22 3.86 -27.00
CA TYR A 346 -7.51 5.02 -26.48
C TYR A 346 -6.01 4.80 -26.40
N ALA A 347 -5.25 5.89 -26.47
CA ALA A 347 -3.85 5.87 -26.09
C ALA A 347 -3.47 7.10 -25.27
N ILE A 348 -2.52 6.92 -24.36
CA ILE A 348 -1.88 8.01 -23.61
C ILE A 348 -0.41 8.05 -23.97
N ALA A 349 0.13 9.26 -24.21
CA ALA A 349 1.56 9.46 -24.36
C ALA A 349 2.11 10.43 -23.34
N THR A 350 3.37 10.19 -22.93
CA THR A 350 4.14 11.08 -22.06
C THR A 350 5.50 11.36 -22.66
N THR A 351 5.87 12.65 -22.78
CA THR A 351 7.24 13.08 -23.12
C THR A 351 7.61 14.29 -22.30
N GLY A 352 8.77 14.28 -21.64
CA GLY A 352 9.14 15.33 -20.69
C GLY A 352 10.60 15.30 -20.29
N ILE A 353 11.00 16.27 -19.45
CA ILE A 353 12.34 16.47 -18.92
C ILE A 353 12.31 16.26 -17.40
N ALA A 354 12.64 15.06 -16.97
CA ALA A 354 12.63 14.69 -15.56
C ALA A 354 13.87 15.17 -14.77
N GLY A 355 14.90 15.69 -15.47
CA GLY A 355 16.14 16.11 -14.80
C GLY A 355 17.07 14.93 -14.40
N PRO A 356 18.20 15.21 -13.70
CA PRO A 356 18.66 16.54 -13.26
C PRO A 356 19.24 17.42 -14.38
N THR A 357 19.39 16.91 -15.59
CA THR A 357 19.91 17.61 -16.78
C THR A 357 18.91 17.65 -17.91
N GLY A 358 19.22 18.36 -19.01
CA GLY A 358 18.41 18.36 -20.24
C GLY A 358 17.37 19.48 -20.35
N GLY A 359 17.26 20.36 -19.35
CA GLY A 359 16.40 21.54 -19.42
C GLY A 359 17.01 22.68 -20.25
N SER A 360 16.13 23.55 -20.77
CA SER A 360 16.47 24.83 -21.41
C SER A 360 15.58 25.95 -20.85
N ALA A 361 15.83 27.18 -21.20
CA ALA A 361 15.02 28.32 -20.78
C ALA A 361 13.55 28.16 -21.21
N ASP A 362 13.29 27.66 -22.42
CA ASP A 362 11.93 27.45 -22.95
C ASP A 362 11.27 26.17 -22.43
N LYS A 363 12.07 25.18 -22.06
CA LYS A 363 11.63 23.87 -21.56
C LYS A 363 12.44 23.49 -20.32
N PRO A 364 12.15 24.09 -19.17
CA PRO A 364 12.89 23.79 -17.94
C PRO A 364 12.66 22.35 -17.49
N ILE A 365 13.55 21.85 -16.61
CA ILE A 365 13.39 20.58 -15.91
C ILE A 365 12.02 20.59 -15.20
N GLY A 366 11.26 19.50 -15.30
CA GLY A 366 9.89 19.42 -14.83
C GLY A 366 8.83 19.60 -15.92
N THR A 367 9.23 20.03 -17.15
CA THR A 367 8.30 20.13 -18.27
C THR A 367 7.90 18.75 -18.78
N VAL A 368 6.58 18.50 -18.93
CA VAL A 368 6.03 17.29 -19.53
C VAL A 368 4.82 17.61 -20.41
N TYR A 369 4.75 16.96 -21.56
CA TYR A 369 3.55 16.91 -22.40
C TYR A 369 2.90 15.55 -22.22
N ILE A 370 1.59 15.58 -21.94
CA ILE A 370 0.74 14.40 -21.76
C ILE A 370 -0.37 14.50 -22.80
N THR A 371 -0.54 13.44 -23.59
CA THR A 371 -1.50 13.43 -24.68
C THR A 371 -2.43 12.23 -24.57
N PHE A 372 -3.72 12.50 -24.74
CA PHE A 372 -4.79 11.53 -24.91
C PHE A 372 -5.21 11.47 -26.37
N ALA A 373 -5.23 10.30 -26.97
CA ALA A 373 -5.74 10.03 -28.31
C ALA A 373 -6.90 9.04 -28.24
N SER A 374 -7.93 9.30 -29.03
CA SER A 374 -9.13 8.48 -29.17
C SER A 374 -9.42 8.20 -30.64
N ALA A 375 -10.14 7.11 -30.92
CA ALA A 375 -10.62 6.82 -32.27
C ALA A 375 -11.71 7.81 -32.71
N ASN A 376 -12.50 8.32 -31.77
CA ASN A 376 -13.76 9.00 -32.02
C ASN A 376 -13.77 10.48 -31.61
N SER A 377 -12.63 11.02 -31.15
CA SER A 377 -12.53 12.43 -30.74
C SER A 377 -11.16 13.01 -31.09
N GLU A 378 -11.08 14.34 -31.07
CA GLU A 378 -9.84 15.06 -31.29
C GLU A 378 -8.79 14.66 -30.23
N THR A 379 -7.55 14.49 -30.66
CA THR A 379 -6.38 14.27 -29.79
C THR A 379 -6.14 15.49 -28.90
N ILE A 380 -6.01 15.28 -27.61
CA ILE A 380 -5.83 16.34 -26.62
C ILE A 380 -4.45 16.23 -26.00
N ALA A 381 -3.63 17.26 -26.20
CA ALA A 381 -2.33 17.39 -25.55
C ALA A 381 -2.38 18.49 -24.48
N LYS A 382 -1.77 18.23 -23.33
CA LYS A 382 -1.62 19.20 -22.25
C LYS A 382 -0.16 19.30 -21.83
N LYS A 383 0.30 20.52 -21.59
CA LYS A 383 1.61 20.80 -20.98
C LYS A 383 1.43 20.91 -19.47
N PHE A 384 2.26 20.19 -18.73
CA PHE A 384 2.36 20.30 -17.28
C PHE A 384 3.78 20.70 -16.88
N PHE A 385 3.91 21.18 -15.65
CA PHE A 385 5.20 21.54 -15.05
C PHE A 385 5.27 21.01 -13.63
N PHE A 386 6.17 20.03 -13.39
CA PHE A 386 6.39 19.37 -12.11
C PHE A 386 7.86 19.52 -11.70
N PRO A 387 8.24 20.66 -11.06
CA PRO A 387 9.61 20.91 -10.61
C PRO A 387 9.91 20.07 -9.36
N SER A 388 10.37 18.85 -9.55
CA SER A 388 10.69 17.89 -8.48
C SER A 388 11.89 17.04 -8.88
N ASP A 389 12.35 16.17 -7.97
CA ASP A 389 13.29 15.11 -8.31
C ASP A 389 12.73 14.18 -9.39
N ARG A 390 13.62 13.41 -10.00
CA ARG A 390 13.27 12.55 -11.15
C ARG A 390 12.21 11.49 -10.84
N GLU A 391 12.22 10.90 -9.65
CA GLU A 391 11.28 9.85 -9.26
C GLU A 391 9.90 10.45 -9.04
N THR A 392 9.83 11.49 -8.23
CA THR A 392 8.58 12.25 -7.97
C THR A 392 7.98 12.83 -9.26
N PHE A 393 8.83 13.35 -10.16
CA PHE A 393 8.36 13.82 -11.47
C PHE A 393 7.66 12.72 -12.27
N LYS A 394 8.23 11.50 -12.31
CA LYS A 394 7.63 10.37 -13.03
C LYS A 394 6.28 9.99 -12.45
N GLU A 395 6.16 9.97 -11.11
CA GLU A 395 4.90 9.68 -10.43
C GLU A 395 3.83 10.74 -10.72
N LEU A 396 4.20 12.03 -10.63
CA LEU A 396 3.31 13.15 -10.96
C LEU A 396 2.84 13.10 -12.42
N ALA A 397 3.75 12.82 -13.33
CA ALA A 397 3.43 12.70 -14.75
C ALA A 397 2.50 11.51 -15.03
N ALA A 398 2.73 10.37 -14.38
CA ALA A 398 1.87 9.20 -14.52
C ALA A 398 0.47 9.46 -13.93
N GLN A 399 0.40 10.07 -12.75
CA GLN A 399 -0.87 10.41 -12.09
C GLN A 399 -1.70 11.39 -12.95
N ALA A 400 -1.05 12.43 -13.49
CA ALA A 400 -1.70 13.40 -14.38
C ALA A 400 -2.17 12.75 -15.71
N ALA A 401 -1.40 11.80 -16.24
CA ALA A 401 -1.77 11.06 -17.45
C ALA A 401 -3.02 10.19 -17.22
N PHE A 402 -3.07 9.50 -16.09
CA PHE A 402 -4.25 8.73 -15.72
C PHE A 402 -5.47 9.60 -15.42
N ASP A 403 -5.30 10.75 -14.77
CA ASP A 403 -6.43 11.66 -14.55
C ASP A 403 -6.96 12.26 -15.87
N LEU A 404 -6.08 12.57 -16.81
CA LEU A 404 -6.49 13.02 -18.13
C LEU A 404 -7.37 11.98 -18.84
N LEU A 405 -6.97 10.69 -18.82
CA LEU A 405 -7.78 9.59 -19.35
C LEU A 405 -9.09 9.45 -18.58
N ARG A 406 -9.04 9.35 -17.26
CA ARG A 406 -10.24 9.19 -16.42
C ARG A 406 -11.29 10.27 -16.71
N ARG A 407 -10.86 11.54 -16.74
CA ARG A 407 -11.77 12.66 -17.04
C ARG A 407 -12.41 12.54 -18.42
N LYS A 408 -11.74 11.90 -19.38
CA LYS A 408 -12.30 11.64 -20.71
C LYS A 408 -13.26 10.45 -20.70
N LEU A 409 -13.01 9.47 -19.84
CA LEU A 409 -13.92 8.34 -19.68
C LEU A 409 -15.21 8.69 -18.93
N ILE A 410 -15.24 9.73 -18.10
CA ILE A 410 -16.44 10.12 -17.33
C ILE A 410 -17.18 11.34 -17.90
N ALA A 411 -16.64 12.00 -18.95
CA ALA A 411 -17.28 13.10 -19.66
C ALA A 411 -18.28 12.56 -20.69
#